data_3e33e6f8d2d1bb66936d1b0aa1c579b0
#
_entry.id   3e33e6f8d2d1bb66936d1b0aa1c579b0
#
_cell.length_a   1.000
_cell.length_b   1.000
_cell.length_c   1.000
_cell.angle_alpha   90.00
_cell.angle_beta   90.00
_cell.angle_gamma   90.00
#
_symmetry.space_group_name_H-M   'P 1'
#
loop_
_entity.id
_entity.type
_entity.pdbx_description
1 polymer ?
#
loop_
_entity_poly.entity_id
_entity_poly.type
_entity_poly.pdbx_seq_one_letter_code
_entity_poly.pdbx_strand_id
1 'polypeptide(L)'
;MSACRFKLVLGVHALLLLLAGPVLAAETDRHSGYYYPPLTSQEVYEARAVVMPDASSDMRLTFVTGLAYQQNNRTYPPTFVMFAKGEKFERLIIVAVGSHGFRGIYQARAMLAQMTSIARGTPMFRDNGLQDVLTFLDFARMMGFEELTISDGQSFAHRIEFK
;
A
#
# COMPACT_ATOMS: atom_id res chain seq x y z
N MET A 1 -36.99 39.91 55.40
CA MET A 1 -37.45 39.85 54.01
C MET A 1 -36.23 39.90 53.08
N SER A 2 -35.97 38.93 52.42
CA SER A 2 -35.50 38.69 51.04
C SER A 2 -34.54 37.51 50.92
N ALA A 3 -35.12 36.36 50.86
CA ALA A 3 -34.43 35.17 50.36
C ALA A 3 -35.04 34.86 48.97
N CYS A 4 -34.27 34.99 47.89
CA CYS A 4 -34.54 34.33 46.63
C CYS A 4 -33.71 34.94 45.49
N ARG A 5 -32.49 34.47 45.22
CA ARG A 5 -31.80 34.66 43.95
C ARG A 5 -30.46 33.92 43.91
N PHE A 6 -30.47 32.59 44.13
CA PHE A 6 -29.21 31.84 43.94
C PHE A 6 -29.51 30.37 43.48
N LYS A 7 -30.25 30.22 42.40
CA LYS A 7 -30.49 28.86 41.83
C LYS A 7 -30.61 28.83 40.29
N LEU A 8 -29.87 29.66 39.58
CA LEU A 8 -29.99 29.60 38.08
C LEU A 8 -28.65 29.68 37.33
N VAL A 9 -27.55 29.26 37.91
CA VAL A 9 -26.25 29.30 37.20
C VAL A 9 -25.61 27.93 37.08
N LEU A 10 -26.15 26.88 37.73
CA LEU A 10 -25.53 25.54 37.67
C LEU A 10 -26.01 24.65 36.48
N GLY A 11 -26.92 25.10 35.67
CA GLY A 11 -27.52 24.29 34.60
C GLY A 11 -26.88 24.37 33.23
N VAL A 12 -25.97 25.30 32.96
CA VAL A 12 -25.46 25.54 31.60
C VAL A 12 -24.09 24.91 31.33
N HIS A 13 -23.34 24.51 32.36
CA HIS A 13 -21.99 23.94 32.17
C HIS A 13 -21.96 22.40 31.93
N ALA A 14 -23.08 21.69 32.11
CA ALA A 14 -23.15 20.26 31.93
C ALA A 14 -23.43 19.80 30.52
N LEU A 15 -23.80 20.72 29.59
CA LEU A 15 -24.23 20.34 28.21
C LEU A 15 -23.11 20.51 27.17
N LEU A 16 -21.93 21.01 27.52
CA LEU A 16 -20.82 21.25 26.59
C LEU A 16 -19.77 20.12 26.55
N LEU A 17 -19.91 19.08 27.38
CA LEU A 17 -18.93 17.99 27.50
C LEU A 17 -19.28 16.72 26.67
N LEU A 18 -20.37 16.71 25.91
CA LEU A 18 -20.85 15.52 25.19
C LEU A 18 -20.56 15.56 23.68
N LEU A 19 -19.77 16.51 23.17
CA LEU A 19 -19.42 16.58 21.74
C LEU A 19 -17.95 16.27 21.44
N ALA A 20 -17.19 15.79 22.41
CA ALA A 20 -15.90 15.16 22.14
C ALA A 20 -16.16 13.69 21.73
N GLY A 21 -16.72 13.49 20.53
CA GLY A 21 -16.63 12.19 19.88
C GLY A 21 -15.16 11.75 19.83
N PRO A 22 -14.86 10.45 19.94
CA PRO A 22 -13.51 9.96 19.76
C PRO A 22 -13.08 10.43 18.37
N VAL A 23 -12.14 11.36 18.29
CA VAL A 23 -11.33 11.56 17.10
C VAL A 23 -10.59 10.24 16.95
N LEU A 24 -11.14 9.33 16.15
CA LEU A 24 -10.39 8.21 15.61
C LEU A 24 -9.22 8.88 14.89
N ALA A 25 -8.07 8.92 15.57
CA ALA A 25 -6.81 9.28 14.95
C ALA A 25 -6.69 8.30 13.79
N ALA A 26 -6.94 8.78 12.57
CA ALA A 26 -6.62 8.03 11.37
C ALA A 26 -5.17 7.62 11.57
N GLU A 27 -4.90 6.32 11.61
CA GLU A 27 -3.56 5.77 11.75
C GLU A 27 -2.72 6.42 10.65
N THR A 28 -1.91 7.39 11.06
CA THR A 28 -1.16 8.22 10.11
C THR A 28 -0.19 7.26 9.45
N ASP A 29 -0.41 6.98 8.18
CA ASP A 29 0.45 6.11 7.39
C ASP A 29 1.86 6.70 7.40
N ARG A 30 2.72 6.19 8.29
CA ARG A 30 4.10 6.68 8.50
C ARG A 30 4.98 6.54 7.25
N HIS A 31 4.51 5.90 6.21
CA HIS A 31 5.21 5.78 4.94
C HIS A 31 4.84 6.89 3.96
N SER A 32 3.67 7.51 4.16
CA SER A 32 3.26 8.69 3.41
C SER A 32 4.20 9.87 3.71
N GLY A 33 4.60 10.58 2.66
CA GLY A 33 5.54 11.70 2.75
C GLY A 33 7.02 11.29 2.71
N TYR A 34 7.37 10.01 2.89
CA TYR A 34 8.74 9.53 2.75
C TYR A 34 8.96 8.70 1.47
N TYR A 35 8.12 7.70 1.22
CA TYR A 35 8.20 6.85 0.02
C TYR A 35 7.26 7.31 -1.09
N TYR A 36 6.17 7.96 -0.72
CA TYR A 36 5.14 8.44 -1.64
C TYR A 36 4.39 9.63 -1.04
N PRO A 37 3.77 10.48 -1.88
CA PRO A 37 2.92 11.57 -1.43
C PRO A 37 1.63 11.01 -0.77
N PRO A 38 0.77 11.86 -0.18
CA PRO A 38 -0.56 11.44 0.26
C PRO A 38 -1.29 10.68 -0.84
N LEU A 39 -2.04 9.66 -0.47
CA LEU A 39 -2.77 8.82 -1.43
C LEU A 39 -3.71 9.66 -2.29
N THR A 40 -3.60 9.51 -3.59
CA THR A 40 -4.50 10.15 -4.57
C THR A 40 -5.72 9.30 -4.87
N SER A 41 -5.61 7.97 -4.70
CA SER A 41 -6.69 7.02 -4.90
C SER A 41 -6.39 5.68 -4.24
N GLN A 42 -7.43 4.87 -4.07
CA GLN A 42 -7.31 3.51 -3.55
C GLN A 42 -8.36 2.59 -4.18
N GLU A 43 -8.05 1.30 -4.20
CA GLU A 43 -8.97 0.25 -4.64
C GLU A 43 -8.76 -1.04 -3.84
N VAL A 44 -9.75 -1.91 -3.90
CA VAL A 44 -9.66 -3.27 -3.36
C VAL A 44 -9.53 -4.24 -4.53
N TYR A 45 -8.55 -5.12 -4.45
CA TYR A 45 -8.31 -6.17 -5.44
C TYR A 45 -8.70 -7.53 -4.85
N GLU A 46 -9.69 -8.17 -5.45
CA GLU A 46 -10.05 -9.55 -5.12
C GLU A 46 -9.07 -10.50 -5.81
N ALA A 47 -8.08 -10.96 -5.04
CA ALA A 47 -7.05 -11.86 -5.55
C ALA A 47 -7.63 -13.24 -5.87
N ARG A 48 -7.19 -13.82 -6.97
CA ARG A 48 -7.54 -15.20 -7.35
C ARG A 48 -6.71 -16.23 -6.61
N ALA A 49 -5.60 -15.80 -6.03
CA ALA A 49 -4.68 -16.65 -5.30
C ALA A 49 -4.85 -16.50 -3.80
N VAL A 50 -4.70 -17.58 -3.08
CA VAL A 50 -4.62 -17.60 -1.62
C VAL A 50 -3.18 -17.44 -1.16
N VAL A 51 -3.00 -16.95 0.06
CA VAL A 51 -1.67 -16.86 0.70
C VAL A 51 -1.08 -18.26 0.82
N MET A 52 0.17 -18.43 0.41
CA MET A 52 0.88 -19.70 0.55
C MET A 52 1.07 -20.03 2.04
N PRO A 53 0.95 -21.32 2.44
CA PRO A 53 1.10 -21.71 3.84
C PRO A 53 2.47 -21.36 4.45
N ASP A 54 3.50 -21.31 3.63
CA ASP A 54 4.88 -20.98 3.99
C ASP A 54 5.24 -19.51 3.75
N ALA A 55 4.26 -18.67 3.36
CA ALA A 55 4.47 -17.25 3.18
C ALA A 55 4.95 -16.60 4.47
N SER A 56 6.14 -15.99 4.41
CA SER A 56 6.81 -15.41 5.57
C SER A 56 7.34 -14.00 5.28
N SER A 57 7.66 -13.28 6.35
CA SER A 57 8.35 -11.99 6.25
C SER A 57 9.67 -12.09 5.49
N ASP A 58 10.42 -13.17 5.73
CA ASP A 58 11.71 -13.40 5.08
C ASP A 58 11.54 -13.65 3.57
N MET A 59 10.49 -14.37 3.16
CA MET A 59 10.16 -14.58 1.76
C MET A 59 9.86 -13.24 1.07
N ARG A 60 9.05 -12.38 1.67
CA ARG A 60 8.74 -11.05 1.13
C ARG A 60 9.97 -10.16 1.01
N LEU A 61 10.80 -10.14 2.06
CA LEU A 61 12.03 -9.37 2.05
C LEU A 61 13.02 -9.90 1.00
N THR A 62 13.20 -11.22 0.92
CA THR A 62 14.07 -11.87 -0.07
C THR A 62 13.61 -11.57 -1.50
N PHE A 63 12.30 -11.59 -1.76
CA PHE A 63 11.75 -11.23 -3.05
C PHE A 63 12.13 -9.80 -3.45
N VAL A 64 11.89 -8.82 -2.57
CA VAL A 64 12.14 -7.40 -2.87
C VAL A 64 13.64 -7.13 -3.02
N THR A 65 14.47 -7.67 -2.13
CA THR A 65 15.94 -7.50 -2.20
C THR A 65 16.55 -8.20 -3.40
N GLY A 66 16.07 -9.39 -3.74
CA GLY A 66 16.51 -10.12 -4.93
C GLY A 66 16.19 -9.37 -6.22
N LEU A 67 15.00 -8.76 -6.30
CA LEU A 67 14.62 -7.94 -7.44
C LEU A 67 15.47 -6.67 -7.53
N ALA A 68 15.71 -5.98 -6.40
CA ALA A 68 16.59 -4.82 -6.35
C ALA A 68 18.01 -5.16 -6.81
N TYR A 69 18.55 -6.29 -6.36
CA TYR A 69 19.85 -6.78 -6.80
C TYR A 69 19.91 -7.02 -8.32
N GLN A 70 18.90 -7.68 -8.87
CA GLN A 70 18.80 -7.91 -10.31
C GLN A 70 18.72 -6.61 -11.11
N GLN A 71 17.99 -5.62 -10.61
CA GLN A 71 17.86 -4.32 -11.27
C GLN A 71 19.18 -3.53 -11.26
N ASN A 72 19.91 -3.54 -10.14
CA ASN A 72 21.18 -2.84 -10.02
C ASN A 72 22.29 -3.44 -10.91
N ASN A 73 22.16 -4.69 -11.32
CA ASN A 73 23.12 -5.36 -12.20
C ASN A 73 22.73 -5.26 -13.70
N ARG A 74 21.71 -4.49 -14.05
CA ARG A 74 21.34 -4.25 -15.46
C ARG A 74 22.13 -3.10 -16.04
N THR A 75 22.36 -3.16 -17.36
CA THR A 75 23.03 -2.08 -18.12
C THR A 75 22.22 -0.78 -18.13
N TYR A 76 20.90 -0.88 -18.05
CA TYR A 76 19.99 0.28 -18.03
C TYR A 76 19.50 0.54 -16.61
N PRO A 77 19.33 1.83 -16.23
CA PRO A 77 18.79 2.17 -14.92
C PRO A 77 17.39 1.58 -14.73
N PRO A 78 17.03 1.22 -13.50
CA PRO A 78 15.70 0.70 -13.20
C PRO A 78 14.62 1.74 -13.50
N THR A 79 13.48 1.30 -14.00
CA THR A 79 12.30 2.15 -14.21
C THR A 79 11.42 2.25 -12.96
N PHE A 80 11.66 1.41 -11.98
CA PHE A 80 10.99 1.43 -10.68
C PHE A 80 11.89 0.83 -9.61
N VAL A 81 11.60 1.14 -8.36
CA VAL A 81 12.17 0.50 -7.16
C VAL A 81 11.05 -0.07 -6.30
N MET A 82 11.37 -1.11 -5.53
CA MET A 82 10.42 -1.75 -4.63
C MET A 82 10.92 -1.73 -3.20
N PHE A 83 9.98 -1.61 -2.26
CA PHE A 83 10.23 -1.71 -0.82
C PHE A 83 9.19 -2.61 -0.18
N ALA A 84 9.63 -3.49 0.73
CA ALA A 84 8.74 -4.19 1.64
C ALA A 84 8.75 -3.47 2.98
N LYS A 85 7.60 -3.09 3.50
CA LYS A 85 7.41 -2.32 4.73
C LYS A 85 6.31 -2.94 5.60
N GLY A 86 6.17 -2.42 6.82
CA GLY A 86 5.32 -2.99 7.86
C GLY A 86 6.13 -3.84 8.83
N GLU A 87 5.52 -4.27 9.92
CA GLU A 87 6.18 -5.08 10.95
C GLU A 87 6.59 -6.46 10.44
N LYS A 88 5.78 -7.00 9.52
CA LYS A 88 5.99 -8.30 8.87
C LYS A 88 6.33 -8.16 7.39
N PHE A 89 6.72 -6.96 6.92
CA PHE A 89 6.94 -6.66 5.51
C PHE A 89 5.72 -6.93 4.61
N GLU A 90 4.53 -6.76 5.15
CA GLU A 90 3.25 -7.03 4.49
C GLU A 90 2.81 -5.95 3.49
N ARG A 91 3.48 -4.78 3.51
CA ARG A 91 3.19 -3.65 2.64
C ARG A 91 4.22 -3.56 1.51
N LEU A 92 3.77 -3.74 0.28
CA LEU A 92 4.62 -3.59 -0.91
C LEU A 92 4.49 -2.18 -1.46
N ILE A 93 5.61 -1.45 -1.55
CA ILE A 93 5.65 -0.11 -2.13
C ILE A 93 6.46 -0.17 -3.42
N ILE A 94 5.90 0.34 -4.51
CA ILE A 94 6.52 0.42 -5.83
C ILE A 94 6.59 1.88 -6.24
N VAL A 95 7.80 2.39 -6.42
CA VAL A 95 8.04 3.77 -6.83
C VAL A 95 8.66 3.79 -8.21
N ALA A 96 7.99 4.45 -9.17
CA ALA A 96 8.57 4.68 -10.48
C ALA A 96 9.75 5.66 -10.36
N VAL A 97 10.84 5.35 -11.07
CA VAL A 97 12.02 6.21 -11.13
C VAL A 97 12.23 6.72 -12.55
N GLY A 98 12.70 7.95 -12.68
CA GLY A 98 12.94 8.60 -13.97
C GLY A 98 12.16 9.90 -14.14
N SER A 99 12.29 10.52 -15.31
CA SER A 99 11.76 11.87 -15.60
C SER A 99 10.25 11.94 -15.86
N HIS A 100 9.56 10.81 -15.83
CA HIS A 100 8.15 10.73 -16.23
C HIS A 100 7.34 10.22 -15.04
N GLY A 101 6.94 11.12 -14.15
CA GLY A 101 5.97 10.81 -13.09
C GLY A 101 4.64 10.27 -13.66
N PHE A 102 3.88 9.59 -12.85
CA PHE A 102 2.54 9.13 -13.25
C PHE A 102 1.60 10.34 -13.40
N ARG A 103 0.97 10.44 -14.55
CA ARG A 103 -0.12 11.40 -14.75
C ARG A 103 -1.48 10.90 -14.28
N GLY A 104 -1.53 9.67 -13.76
CA GLY A 104 -2.74 9.06 -13.23
C GLY A 104 -2.70 7.54 -13.17
N ILE A 105 -3.83 6.97 -12.82
CA ILE A 105 -4.03 5.53 -12.59
C ILE A 105 -3.70 4.68 -13.83
N TYR A 106 -3.85 5.21 -15.05
CA TYR A 106 -3.58 4.45 -16.27
C TYR A 106 -2.10 4.07 -16.40
N GLN A 107 -1.17 4.99 -16.07
CA GLN A 107 0.27 4.67 -16.10
C GLN A 107 0.65 3.70 -14.98
N ALA A 108 0.04 3.84 -13.80
CA ALA A 108 0.22 2.88 -12.71
C ALA A 108 -0.22 1.47 -13.14
N ARG A 109 -1.40 1.35 -13.76
CA ARG A 109 -1.89 0.08 -14.31
C ARG A 109 -1.03 -0.48 -15.43
N ALA A 110 -0.49 0.37 -16.29
CA ALA A 110 0.45 -0.05 -17.33
C ALA A 110 1.73 -0.64 -16.72
N MET A 111 2.26 -0.06 -15.64
CA MET A 111 3.40 -0.62 -14.92
C MET A 111 3.06 -1.96 -14.27
N LEU A 112 1.89 -2.12 -13.65
CA LEU A 112 1.45 -3.39 -13.09
C LEU A 112 1.28 -4.47 -14.16
N ALA A 113 0.81 -4.09 -15.36
CA ALA A 113 0.75 -5.00 -16.51
C ALA A 113 2.15 -5.44 -16.96
N GLN A 114 3.11 -4.52 -17.00
CA GLN A 114 4.51 -4.84 -17.28
C GLN A 114 5.09 -5.79 -16.23
N MET A 115 4.83 -5.56 -14.94
CA MET A 115 5.25 -6.48 -13.87
C MET A 115 4.62 -7.86 -14.02
N THR A 116 3.35 -7.92 -14.42
CA THR A 116 2.67 -9.19 -14.73
C THR A 116 3.38 -9.93 -15.88
N SER A 117 3.77 -9.21 -16.93
CA SER A 117 4.53 -9.80 -18.05
C SER A 117 5.89 -10.34 -17.60
N ILE A 118 6.59 -9.60 -16.72
CA ILE A 118 7.87 -10.05 -16.15
C ILE A 118 7.66 -11.30 -15.27
N ALA A 119 6.66 -11.28 -14.39
CA ALA A 119 6.35 -12.40 -13.50
C ALA A 119 6.04 -13.68 -14.29
N ARG A 120 5.26 -13.58 -15.35
CA ARG A 120 4.93 -14.70 -16.27
C ARG A 120 6.15 -15.32 -16.93
N GLY A 121 7.21 -14.55 -17.14
CA GLY A 121 8.48 -15.03 -17.68
C GLY A 121 9.35 -15.79 -16.66
N THR A 122 9.00 -15.79 -15.37
CA THR A 122 9.78 -16.48 -14.33
C THR A 122 9.55 -18.00 -14.33
N PRO A 123 10.54 -18.80 -13.93
CA PRO A 123 10.36 -20.24 -13.77
C PRO A 123 9.18 -20.60 -12.86
N MET A 124 9.01 -19.85 -11.76
CA MET A 124 7.92 -20.06 -10.82
C MET A 124 6.54 -20.05 -11.51
N PHE A 125 6.29 -19.09 -12.39
CA PHE A 125 5.03 -19.03 -13.13
C PHE A 125 4.92 -20.11 -14.20
N ARG A 126 6.00 -20.34 -14.94
CA ARG A 126 6.00 -21.31 -16.05
C ARG A 126 5.87 -22.74 -15.57
N ASP A 127 6.67 -23.12 -14.56
CA ASP A 127 6.74 -24.51 -14.10
C ASP A 127 5.47 -24.95 -13.35
N ASN A 128 4.70 -23.98 -12.85
CA ASN A 128 3.41 -24.22 -12.18
C ASN A 128 2.18 -23.90 -13.05
N GLY A 129 2.36 -23.55 -14.32
CA GLY A 129 1.26 -23.27 -15.25
C GLY A 129 0.43 -22.03 -14.88
N LEU A 130 1.04 -21.06 -14.21
CA LEU A 130 0.33 -19.88 -13.67
C LEU A 130 0.26 -18.68 -14.64
N GLN A 131 0.93 -18.77 -15.79
CA GLN A 131 1.10 -17.65 -16.72
C GLN A 131 -0.24 -17.09 -17.23
N ASP A 132 -1.21 -17.96 -17.48
CA ASP A 132 -2.50 -17.59 -18.08
C ASP A 132 -3.57 -17.28 -17.02
N VAL A 133 -3.30 -17.59 -15.76
CA VAL A 133 -4.28 -17.50 -14.67
C VAL A 133 -4.01 -16.30 -13.75
N LEU A 134 -2.75 -16.10 -13.37
CA LEU A 134 -2.37 -15.15 -12.33
C LEU A 134 -1.72 -13.89 -12.90
N THR A 135 -1.96 -12.79 -12.16
CA THR A 135 -1.31 -11.50 -12.36
C THR A 135 -0.19 -11.30 -11.34
N PHE A 136 0.56 -10.20 -11.47
CA PHE A 136 1.51 -9.78 -10.44
C PHE A 136 0.82 -9.50 -9.09
N LEU A 137 -0.41 -8.99 -9.10
CA LEU A 137 -1.17 -8.75 -7.88
C LEU A 137 -1.54 -10.05 -7.17
N ASP A 138 -1.98 -11.07 -7.92
CA ASP A 138 -2.23 -12.40 -7.37
C ASP A 138 -0.96 -13.00 -6.76
N PHE A 139 0.17 -12.82 -7.43
CA PHE A 139 1.47 -13.28 -6.92
C PHE A 139 1.89 -12.55 -5.63
N ALA A 140 1.70 -11.23 -5.56
CA ALA A 140 1.97 -10.49 -4.35
C ALA A 140 1.10 -10.99 -3.18
N ARG A 141 -0.18 -11.26 -3.44
CA ARG A 141 -1.08 -11.88 -2.45
C ARG A 141 -0.61 -13.25 -2.02
N MET A 142 -0.19 -14.12 -2.95
CA MET A 142 0.37 -15.44 -2.64
C MET A 142 1.55 -15.36 -1.67
N MET A 143 2.43 -14.38 -1.82
CA MET A 143 3.56 -14.14 -0.92
C MET A 143 3.13 -13.52 0.44
N GLY A 144 1.84 -13.25 0.64
CA GLY A 144 1.31 -12.71 1.87
C GLY A 144 1.47 -11.20 2.02
N PHE A 145 1.63 -10.46 0.93
CA PHE A 145 1.41 -9.01 0.98
C PHE A 145 -0.07 -8.73 1.21
N GLU A 146 -0.37 -7.75 2.04
CA GLU A 146 -1.73 -7.31 2.37
C GLU A 146 -2.15 -6.09 1.57
N GLU A 147 -1.19 -5.25 1.20
CA GLU A 147 -1.40 -4.09 0.36
C GLU A 147 -0.22 -3.81 -0.57
N LEU A 148 -0.52 -3.12 -1.66
CA LEU A 148 0.45 -2.58 -2.59
C LEU A 148 0.19 -1.10 -2.81
N THR A 149 1.21 -0.25 -2.64
CA THR A 149 1.15 1.17 -3.02
C THR A 149 2.07 1.40 -4.21
N ILE A 150 1.52 1.94 -5.29
CA ILE A 150 2.27 2.34 -6.48
C ILE A 150 2.30 3.87 -6.59
N SER A 151 3.47 4.45 -6.82
CA SER A 151 3.68 5.88 -6.78
C SER A 151 4.73 6.34 -7.81
N ASP A 152 4.67 7.63 -8.15
CA ASP A 152 5.74 8.33 -8.87
C ASP A 152 6.75 8.99 -7.90
N GLY A 153 6.53 8.85 -6.59
CA GLY A 153 7.35 9.47 -5.55
C GLY A 153 7.15 10.99 -5.39
N GLN A 154 6.27 11.63 -6.15
CA GLN A 154 6.12 13.09 -6.18
C GLN A 154 4.68 13.56 -6.00
N SER A 155 3.78 13.16 -6.88
CA SER A 155 2.43 13.72 -6.98
C SER A 155 1.33 12.68 -7.03
N PHE A 156 1.66 11.43 -7.27
CA PHE A 156 0.70 10.34 -7.43
C PHE A 156 1.05 9.17 -6.50
N ALA A 157 0.06 8.70 -5.77
CA ALA A 157 0.10 7.45 -5.02
C ALA A 157 -1.26 6.75 -5.06
N HIS A 158 -1.25 5.48 -5.46
CA HIS A 158 -2.43 4.64 -5.53
C HIS A 158 -2.23 3.38 -4.70
N ARG A 159 -3.15 3.11 -3.78
CA ARG A 159 -3.14 1.93 -2.92
C ARG A 159 -4.08 0.86 -3.46
N ILE A 160 -3.64 -0.37 -3.40
CA ILE A 160 -4.40 -1.58 -3.72
C ILE A 160 -4.37 -2.47 -2.48
N GLU A 161 -5.53 -2.70 -1.88
CA GLU A 161 -5.70 -3.63 -0.75
C GLU A 161 -6.09 -5.00 -1.28
N PHE A 162 -5.45 -6.06 -0.81
CA PHE A 162 -5.73 -7.43 -1.25
C PHE A 162 -6.79 -8.09 -0.35
N LYS A 163 -7.80 -8.67 -1.00
CA LYS A 163 -8.79 -9.55 -0.37
C LYS A 163 -8.68 -10.96 -0.88
#